data_feda6dfc10a3ad303283b05a0020fb95
#
_entry.id   feda6dfc10a3ad303283b05a0020fb95
#
_cell.length_a   1.000
_cell.length_b   1.000
_cell.length_c   1.000
_cell.angle_alpha   90.00
_cell.angle_beta   90.00
_cell.angle_gamma   90.00
#
_symmetry.space_group_name_H-M   'P 1'
#
loop_
_entity.id
_entity.type
_entity.pdbx_description
1 polymer ?
#
loop_
_entity_poly.entity_id
_entity_poly.type
_entity_poly.pdbx_seq_one_letter_code
_entity_poly.pdbx_strand_id
1 'polypeptide(L)'
;MRIELAQIRPFLGDVERNFLKHREIVETSDADCVVFPELSLTGYVLKDLTFELFRYSEKAVEKLAEASRGKCVVAGTIKEVRPGVLRNSAAVIINGEVDYVYKFYLPTYGLFEERRYFQRGDPSRDLKTFQHAGIKFGVMICEDAWHPEPAEALALMGADLILIPAASPMRRLGRSLAIQDSWEALLKAHALMNAVWVTFVNTVGSQEEEFFWGGSMAVSPLGEVKLRLKLFEEDRAVYSIDLEELRRARFFSSFRDHISSFHRVLAEL
;
A
#
# COMPACT_ATOMS: atom_id res chain seq x y z
N MET A 1 -1.56 -13.00 -12.90
CA MET A 1 -1.31 -11.54 -12.74
C MET A 1 0.14 -11.33 -12.38
N ARG A 2 0.83 -10.51 -13.15
CA ARG A 2 2.22 -10.08 -12.91
C ARG A 2 2.20 -8.72 -12.22
N ILE A 3 2.96 -8.58 -11.14
CA ILE A 3 2.97 -7.38 -10.30
C ILE A 3 4.38 -6.84 -10.22
N GLU A 4 4.56 -5.57 -10.53
CA GLU A 4 5.80 -4.84 -10.34
C GLU A 4 5.76 -4.04 -9.04
N LEU A 5 6.78 -4.25 -8.20
CA LEU A 5 7.07 -3.41 -7.05
C LEU A 5 7.98 -2.27 -7.53
N ALA A 6 7.50 -1.05 -7.47
CA ALA A 6 8.25 0.13 -7.86
C ALA A 6 8.76 0.87 -6.60
N GLN A 7 9.87 0.39 -6.04
CA GLN A 7 10.51 1.03 -4.90
C GLN A 7 11.27 2.26 -5.35
N ILE A 8 10.67 3.42 -5.17
CA ILE A 8 11.21 4.69 -5.63
C ILE A 8 11.53 5.64 -4.47
N ARG A 9 12.39 6.62 -4.76
CA ARG A 9 12.60 7.81 -3.95
C ARG A 9 11.76 8.95 -4.52
N PRO A 10 10.64 9.31 -3.88
CA PRO A 10 9.86 10.47 -4.27
C PRO A 10 10.65 11.77 -3.99
N PHE A 11 10.51 12.75 -4.88
CA PHE A 11 11.00 14.10 -4.64
C PHE A 11 9.98 14.85 -3.78
N LEU A 12 10.37 15.22 -2.57
CA LEU A 12 9.48 15.86 -1.60
C LEU A 12 8.91 17.17 -2.18
N GLY A 13 7.59 17.25 -2.31
CA GLY A 13 6.87 18.42 -2.81
C GLY A 13 6.90 18.62 -4.33
N ASP A 14 7.72 17.89 -5.09
CA ASP A 14 7.83 18.04 -6.53
C ASP A 14 6.93 17.04 -7.27
N VAL A 15 5.64 17.36 -7.33
CA VAL A 15 4.61 16.49 -7.91
C VAL A 15 4.85 16.21 -9.40
N GLU A 16 5.30 17.20 -10.17
CA GLU A 16 5.50 17.01 -11.62
C GLU A 16 6.67 16.03 -11.88
N ARG A 17 7.75 16.17 -11.15
CA ARG A 17 8.90 15.26 -11.28
C ARG A 17 8.56 13.84 -10.80
N ASN A 18 7.77 13.72 -9.76
CA ASN A 18 7.25 12.43 -9.30
C ASN A 18 6.34 11.80 -10.35
N PHE A 19 5.42 12.58 -10.92
CA PHE A 19 4.55 12.12 -12.02
C PHE A 19 5.37 11.59 -13.22
N LEU A 20 6.37 12.33 -13.65
CA LEU A 20 7.23 11.90 -14.78
C LEU A 20 7.92 10.56 -14.49
N LYS A 21 8.41 10.37 -13.26
CA LYS A 21 9.01 9.10 -12.81
C LYS A 21 7.98 7.96 -12.82
N HIS A 22 6.77 8.20 -12.28
CA HIS A 22 5.70 7.20 -12.29
C HIS A 22 5.30 6.81 -13.70
N ARG A 23 5.12 7.80 -14.59
CA ARG A 23 4.78 7.57 -16.00
C ARG A 23 5.83 6.72 -16.70
N GLU A 24 7.11 7.06 -16.58
CA GLU A 24 8.21 6.30 -17.15
C GLU A 24 8.18 4.84 -16.70
N ILE A 25 7.98 4.60 -15.40
CA ILE A 25 7.89 3.26 -14.84
C ILE A 25 6.70 2.50 -15.41
N VAL A 26 5.51 3.10 -15.45
CA VAL A 26 4.30 2.49 -16.01
C VAL A 26 4.44 2.17 -17.49
N GLU A 27 5.00 3.08 -18.27
CA GLU A 27 5.20 2.91 -19.71
C GLU A 27 6.22 1.81 -20.05
N THR A 28 7.28 1.68 -19.23
CA THR A 28 8.34 0.67 -19.42
C THR A 28 8.06 -0.68 -18.75
N SER A 29 7.07 -0.77 -17.90
CA SER A 29 6.67 -2.01 -17.21
C SER A 29 6.03 -3.00 -18.18
N ASP A 30 6.33 -4.28 -18.02
CA ASP A 30 5.65 -5.41 -18.69
C ASP A 30 4.71 -6.18 -17.72
N ALA A 31 4.47 -5.62 -16.53
CA ALA A 31 3.56 -6.17 -15.55
C ALA A 31 2.09 -5.78 -15.82
N ASP A 32 1.16 -6.57 -15.31
CA ASP A 32 -0.27 -6.26 -15.32
C ASP A 32 -0.62 -5.15 -14.31
N CYS A 33 0.14 -5.08 -13.20
CA CYS A 33 -0.06 -4.10 -12.15
C CYS A 33 1.27 -3.53 -11.67
N VAL A 34 1.35 -2.20 -11.52
CA VAL A 34 2.50 -1.49 -10.95
C VAL A 34 2.08 -0.86 -9.63
N VAL A 35 2.83 -1.13 -8.57
CA VAL A 35 2.54 -0.63 -7.23
C VAL A 35 3.65 0.30 -6.77
N PHE A 36 3.27 1.51 -6.41
CA PHE A 36 4.14 2.56 -5.88
C PHE A 36 3.97 2.73 -4.37
N PRO A 37 4.92 3.39 -3.68
CA PRO A 37 4.83 3.66 -2.25
C PRO A 37 3.68 4.61 -1.85
N GLU A 38 3.43 4.69 -0.54
CA GLU A 38 2.56 5.68 0.08
C GLU A 38 3.02 7.10 -0.24
N LEU A 39 2.06 7.99 -0.57
CA LEU A 39 2.29 9.39 -0.95
C LEU A 39 3.41 9.56 -1.99
N SER A 40 3.58 8.59 -2.88
CA SER A 40 4.68 8.56 -3.86
C SER A 40 4.61 9.69 -4.88
N LEU A 41 3.43 10.27 -5.14
CA LEU A 41 3.27 11.42 -6.02
C LEU A 41 3.68 12.76 -5.37
N THR A 42 3.75 12.83 -4.05
CA THR A 42 4.02 14.09 -3.33
C THR A 42 5.28 14.03 -2.45
N GLY A 43 5.70 12.84 -2.05
CA GLY A 43 6.55 12.62 -0.91
C GLY A 43 5.73 12.55 0.39
N TYR A 44 6.34 12.04 1.47
CA TYR A 44 5.64 11.75 2.73
C TYR A 44 5.74 12.88 3.76
N VAL A 45 6.93 13.48 3.93
CA VAL A 45 7.21 14.47 4.99
C VAL A 45 6.77 15.88 4.54
N LEU A 46 5.50 16.04 4.21
CA LEU A 46 4.97 17.26 3.57
C LEU A 46 4.67 18.39 4.56
N LYS A 47 4.28 18.07 5.79
CA LYS A 47 3.80 19.08 6.75
C LYS A 47 2.71 19.96 6.14
N ASP A 48 2.82 21.29 6.28
CA ASP A 48 1.82 22.25 5.78
C ASP A 48 1.73 22.29 4.23
N LEU A 49 2.76 21.82 3.51
CA LEU A 49 2.71 21.66 2.05
C LEU A 49 1.56 20.74 1.58
N THR A 50 1.06 19.87 2.46
CA THR A 50 -0.10 19.00 2.19
C THR A 50 -1.29 19.79 1.62
N PHE A 51 -1.56 20.98 2.16
CA PHE A 51 -2.68 21.86 1.74
C PHE A 51 -2.42 22.61 0.43
N GLU A 52 -1.17 22.67 -0.03
CA GLU A 52 -0.82 23.33 -1.29
C GLU A 52 -0.79 22.30 -2.44
N LEU A 53 -0.35 21.07 -2.14
CA LEU A 53 -0.01 20.07 -3.16
C LEU A 53 -1.16 19.16 -3.58
N PHE A 54 -2.25 19.06 -2.81
CA PHE A 54 -3.32 18.11 -3.11
C PHE A 54 -3.90 18.26 -4.53
N ARG A 55 -4.10 19.50 -5.01
CA ARG A 55 -4.63 19.77 -6.35
C ARG A 55 -3.67 19.35 -7.46
N TYR A 56 -2.38 19.49 -7.22
CA TYR A 56 -1.35 19.05 -8.17
C TYR A 56 -1.28 17.52 -8.20
N SER A 57 -1.40 16.86 -7.05
CA SER A 57 -1.40 15.40 -6.98
C SER A 57 -2.63 14.78 -7.62
N GLU A 58 -3.82 15.39 -7.49
CA GLU A 58 -5.03 14.96 -8.20
C GLU A 58 -4.86 15.04 -9.72
N LYS A 59 -4.33 16.14 -10.24
CA LYS A 59 -4.02 16.29 -11.67
C LYS A 59 -2.96 15.28 -12.15
N ALA A 60 -1.98 14.95 -11.30
CA ALA A 60 -0.99 13.94 -11.61
C ALA A 60 -1.62 12.55 -11.71
N VAL A 61 -2.59 12.22 -10.85
CA VAL A 61 -3.37 10.97 -10.93
C VAL A 61 -4.17 10.90 -12.24
N GLU A 62 -4.83 11.98 -12.66
CA GLU A 62 -5.56 12.05 -13.93
C GLU A 62 -4.64 11.77 -15.13
N LYS A 63 -3.49 12.45 -15.19
CA LYS A 63 -2.47 12.23 -16.22
C LYS A 63 -1.91 10.78 -16.18
N LEU A 64 -1.72 10.23 -15.00
CA LEU A 64 -1.22 8.86 -14.82
C LEU A 64 -2.27 7.83 -15.29
N ALA A 65 -3.55 8.11 -15.10
CA ALA A 65 -4.64 7.28 -15.60
C ALA A 65 -4.64 7.21 -17.15
N GLU A 66 -4.35 8.33 -17.81
CA GLU A 66 -4.21 8.36 -19.27
C GLU A 66 -3.01 7.51 -19.75
N ALA A 67 -1.90 7.51 -18.99
CA ALA A 67 -0.69 6.76 -19.32
C ALA A 67 -0.81 5.26 -19.00
N SER A 68 -1.72 4.86 -18.10
CA SER A 68 -1.83 3.50 -17.58
C SER A 68 -2.74 2.56 -18.37
N ARG A 69 -3.14 2.92 -19.59
CA ARG A 69 -4.08 2.15 -20.41
C ARG A 69 -3.72 0.66 -20.49
N GLY A 70 -4.68 -0.19 -20.13
CA GLY A 70 -4.52 -1.66 -20.14
C GLY A 70 -3.82 -2.24 -18.90
N LYS A 71 -3.40 -1.39 -17.94
CA LYS A 71 -2.72 -1.82 -16.71
C LYS A 71 -3.51 -1.40 -15.47
N CYS A 72 -3.19 -2.06 -14.36
CA CYS A 72 -3.50 -1.56 -13.02
C CYS A 72 -2.31 -0.74 -12.49
N VAL A 73 -2.58 0.41 -11.89
CA VAL A 73 -1.58 1.21 -11.17
C VAL A 73 -2.10 1.55 -9.79
N VAL A 74 -1.29 1.34 -8.76
CA VAL A 74 -1.57 1.77 -7.41
C VAL A 74 -0.52 2.79 -6.98
N ALA A 75 -0.91 4.05 -6.78
CA ALA A 75 0.00 5.16 -6.49
C ALA A 75 -0.46 5.95 -5.27
N GLY A 76 0.47 6.22 -4.34
CA GLY A 76 0.20 7.03 -3.15
C GLY A 76 0.01 8.51 -3.50
N THR A 77 -1.07 9.10 -2.98
CA THR A 77 -1.49 10.47 -3.32
C THR A 77 -2.27 11.12 -2.17
N ILE A 78 -2.59 12.40 -2.32
CA ILE A 78 -3.52 13.14 -1.46
C ILE A 78 -4.84 13.29 -2.19
N LYS A 79 -5.96 13.00 -1.52
CA LYS A 79 -7.30 13.22 -2.07
C LYS A 79 -8.11 14.20 -1.22
N GLU A 80 -8.61 15.26 -1.83
CA GLU A 80 -9.64 16.08 -1.21
C GLU A 80 -11.00 15.40 -1.41
N VAL A 81 -11.68 15.03 -0.31
CA VAL A 81 -12.98 14.33 -0.36
C VAL A 81 -14.15 15.29 -0.22
N ARG A 82 -13.89 16.45 0.33
CA ARG A 82 -14.78 17.63 0.39
C ARG A 82 -13.92 18.85 0.73
N PRO A 83 -14.37 20.09 0.46
CA PRO A 83 -13.56 21.28 0.64
C PRO A 83 -12.85 21.33 1.99
N GLY A 84 -11.52 21.38 1.99
CA GLY A 84 -10.65 21.43 3.17
C GLY A 84 -10.48 20.09 3.92
N VAL A 85 -11.01 18.99 3.42
CA VAL A 85 -10.86 17.66 4.03
C VAL A 85 -10.01 16.76 3.16
N LEU A 86 -8.75 16.60 3.57
CA LEU A 86 -7.75 15.81 2.86
C LEU A 86 -7.63 14.42 3.47
N ARG A 87 -7.35 13.44 2.63
CA ARG A 87 -7.06 12.04 3.02
C ARG A 87 -5.75 11.57 2.41
N ASN A 88 -4.94 10.88 3.22
CA ASN A 88 -3.84 10.05 2.73
C ASN A 88 -4.46 8.88 1.97
N SER A 89 -4.13 8.74 0.70
CA SER A 89 -4.87 7.91 -0.24
C SER A 89 -3.95 7.12 -1.15
N ALA A 90 -4.43 5.98 -1.62
CA ALA A 90 -3.89 5.29 -2.77
C ALA A 90 -4.88 5.43 -3.93
N ALA A 91 -4.45 6.02 -5.03
CA ALA A 91 -5.18 5.98 -6.28
C ALA A 91 -5.03 4.57 -6.88
N VAL A 92 -6.14 3.90 -7.13
CA VAL A 92 -6.21 2.62 -7.83
C VAL A 92 -6.75 2.89 -9.23
N ILE A 93 -5.88 2.77 -10.21
CA ILE A 93 -6.17 3.05 -11.61
C ILE A 93 -6.26 1.72 -12.34
N ILE A 94 -7.39 1.42 -12.95
CA ILE A 94 -7.59 0.18 -13.73
C ILE A 94 -8.14 0.56 -15.10
N ASN A 95 -7.38 0.26 -16.15
CA ASN A 95 -7.75 0.59 -17.53
C ASN A 95 -8.07 2.08 -17.76
N GLY A 96 -7.43 2.97 -16.99
CA GLY A 96 -7.66 4.42 -17.06
C GLY A 96 -8.78 4.94 -16.14
N GLU A 97 -9.57 4.07 -15.51
CA GLU A 97 -10.54 4.46 -14.49
C GLU A 97 -9.87 4.60 -13.13
N VAL A 98 -10.16 5.68 -12.40
CA VAL A 98 -9.56 6.00 -11.11
C VAL A 98 -10.55 5.79 -9.99
N ASP A 99 -10.15 5.01 -9.00
CA ASP A 99 -10.81 4.92 -7.69
C ASP A 99 -9.78 5.17 -6.57
N TYR A 100 -10.24 5.40 -5.35
CA TYR A 100 -9.37 5.73 -4.23
C TYR A 100 -9.63 4.82 -3.03
N VAL A 101 -8.52 4.41 -2.38
CA VAL A 101 -8.53 3.81 -1.05
C VAL A 101 -7.96 4.83 -0.08
N TYR A 102 -8.54 4.95 1.09
CA TYR A 102 -8.14 5.90 2.12
C TYR A 102 -7.54 5.19 3.32
N LYS A 103 -6.50 5.78 3.88
CA LYS A 103 -5.87 5.27 5.09
C LYS A 103 -6.81 5.33 6.28
N PHE A 104 -6.93 4.23 7.02
CA PHE A 104 -7.82 4.10 8.17
C PHE A 104 -7.11 4.48 9.48
N TYR A 105 -5.88 4.06 9.63
CA TYR A 105 -5.07 4.32 10.82
C TYR A 105 -4.01 5.39 10.53
N LEU A 106 -4.19 6.55 11.13
CA LEU A 106 -3.31 7.71 10.94
C LEU A 106 -2.35 7.80 12.13
N PRO A 107 -1.08 7.38 11.98
CA PRO A 107 -0.11 7.45 13.05
C PRO A 107 0.12 8.91 13.49
N THR A 108 0.13 9.11 14.82
CA THR A 108 0.37 10.41 15.43
C THR A 108 1.19 10.19 16.70
N TYR A 109 2.33 9.53 16.53
CA TYR A 109 3.29 9.23 17.57
C TYR A 109 4.72 9.31 17.01
N GLY A 110 5.71 9.60 17.87
CA GLY A 110 7.10 9.76 17.43
C GLY A 110 7.23 10.87 16.41
N LEU A 111 7.65 10.51 15.21
CA LEU A 111 7.83 11.43 14.08
C LEU A 111 6.54 11.64 13.24
N PHE A 112 5.49 10.88 13.51
CA PHE A 112 4.28 10.90 12.70
C PHE A 112 3.28 11.93 13.22
N GLU A 113 2.71 12.74 12.32
CA GLU A 113 1.72 13.78 12.61
C GLU A 113 0.50 13.70 11.65
N GLU A 114 0.16 12.52 11.15
CA GLU A 114 -0.82 12.40 10.05
C GLU A 114 -2.20 12.97 10.39
N ARG A 115 -2.68 12.82 11.64
CA ARG A 115 -3.99 13.39 12.06
C ARG A 115 -4.07 14.90 12.00
N ARG A 116 -2.94 15.58 11.97
CA ARG A 116 -2.90 17.04 11.82
C ARG A 116 -3.34 17.46 10.42
N TYR A 117 -3.05 16.64 9.42
CA TYR A 117 -3.22 16.99 8.01
C TYR A 117 -4.33 16.19 7.33
N PHE A 118 -4.61 14.97 7.80
CA PHE A 118 -5.51 14.03 7.13
C PHE A 118 -6.67 13.60 8.03
N GLN A 119 -7.81 13.37 7.40
CA GLN A 119 -8.93 12.66 7.99
C GLN A 119 -8.85 11.18 7.58
N ARG A 120 -9.12 10.27 8.53
CA ARG A 120 -9.17 8.82 8.28
C ARG A 120 -10.30 8.44 7.31
N GLY A 121 -10.14 7.33 6.61
CA GLY A 121 -11.22 6.63 5.92
C GLY A 121 -12.26 6.09 6.91
N ASP A 122 -13.46 5.82 6.42
CA ASP A 122 -14.50 5.11 7.16
C ASP A 122 -14.55 3.66 6.65
N PRO A 123 -14.15 2.65 7.45
CA PRO A 123 -14.13 1.26 6.99
C PRO A 123 -15.47 0.77 6.46
N SER A 124 -16.59 1.26 7.01
CA SER A 124 -17.94 0.84 6.60
C SER A 124 -18.32 1.29 5.18
N ARG A 125 -17.63 2.30 4.64
CA ARG A 125 -17.93 2.91 3.34
C ARG A 125 -16.77 2.80 2.36
N ASP A 126 -15.55 2.91 2.88
CA ASP A 126 -14.35 3.13 2.08
C ASP A 126 -13.53 1.84 1.88
N LEU A 127 -13.77 0.79 2.71
CA LEU A 127 -13.12 -0.51 2.52
C LEU A 127 -13.71 -1.22 1.30
N LYS A 128 -12.86 -1.58 0.36
CA LYS A 128 -13.28 -2.20 -0.89
C LYS A 128 -12.21 -3.09 -1.51
N THR A 129 -12.65 -3.96 -2.41
CA THR A 129 -11.78 -4.80 -3.23
C THR A 129 -11.94 -4.44 -4.69
N PHE A 130 -10.89 -4.71 -5.47
CA PHE A 130 -10.81 -4.47 -6.91
C PHE A 130 -10.58 -5.79 -7.63
N GLN A 131 -10.76 -5.80 -8.94
CA GLN A 131 -10.46 -6.96 -9.77
C GLN A 131 -9.70 -6.54 -11.03
N HIS A 132 -8.57 -7.20 -11.28
CA HIS A 132 -7.78 -7.02 -12.50
C HIS A 132 -7.03 -8.32 -12.86
N ALA A 133 -6.91 -8.63 -14.15
CA ALA A 133 -6.20 -9.80 -14.67
C ALA A 133 -6.52 -11.12 -13.92
N GLY A 134 -7.80 -11.34 -13.57
CA GLY A 134 -8.29 -12.54 -12.90
C GLY A 134 -8.01 -12.63 -11.40
N ILE A 135 -7.40 -11.60 -10.78
CA ILE A 135 -7.09 -11.53 -9.35
C ILE A 135 -7.97 -10.48 -8.68
N LYS A 136 -8.57 -10.85 -7.54
CA LYS A 136 -9.26 -9.93 -6.65
C LYS A 136 -8.29 -9.42 -5.60
N PHE A 137 -8.15 -8.11 -5.46
CA PHE A 137 -7.19 -7.53 -4.53
C PHE A 137 -7.79 -6.41 -3.68
N GLY A 138 -7.19 -6.18 -2.52
CA GLY A 138 -7.43 -5.04 -1.66
C GLY A 138 -6.17 -4.22 -1.48
N VAL A 139 -6.33 -2.98 -0.98
CA VAL A 139 -5.22 -2.08 -0.66
C VAL A 139 -5.34 -1.65 0.78
N MET A 140 -4.23 -1.71 1.52
CA MET A 140 -4.03 -1.13 2.86
C MET A 140 -2.86 -0.15 2.79
N ILE A 141 -2.92 0.94 3.51
CA ILE A 141 -1.86 1.96 3.43
C ILE A 141 -1.04 1.95 4.72
N CYS A 142 0.21 1.49 4.61
CA CYS A 142 1.26 1.59 5.64
C CYS A 142 0.78 1.16 7.05
N GLU A 143 0.43 2.11 7.93
CA GLU A 143 -0.02 1.86 9.31
C GLU A 143 -1.24 0.93 9.40
N ASP A 144 -2.08 0.87 8.38
CA ASP A 144 -3.21 -0.06 8.35
C ASP A 144 -2.75 -1.52 8.51
N ALA A 145 -1.54 -1.85 8.05
CA ALA A 145 -0.98 -3.20 8.18
C ALA A 145 -0.49 -3.55 9.61
N TRP A 146 -0.40 -2.58 10.52
CA TRP A 146 -0.08 -2.84 11.93
C TRP A 146 -1.32 -3.23 12.73
N HIS A 147 -2.48 -3.25 12.10
CA HIS A 147 -3.77 -3.63 12.66
C HIS A 147 -4.31 -4.84 11.88
N PRO A 148 -4.81 -5.88 12.54
CA PRO A 148 -5.25 -7.11 11.85
C PRO A 148 -6.54 -6.95 11.06
N GLU A 149 -7.44 -6.06 11.48
CA GLU A 149 -8.81 -5.96 10.99
C GLU A 149 -8.91 -5.63 9.50
N PRO A 150 -8.12 -4.70 8.94
CA PRO A 150 -8.22 -4.39 7.50
C PRO A 150 -7.87 -5.59 6.63
N ALA A 151 -6.83 -6.35 6.97
CA ALA A 151 -6.40 -7.51 6.21
C ALA A 151 -7.44 -8.64 6.28
N GLU A 152 -7.96 -8.92 7.48
CA GLU A 152 -9.02 -9.92 7.69
C GLU A 152 -10.27 -9.55 6.90
N ALA A 153 -10.73 -8.31 7.00
CA ALA A 153 -11.91 -7.85 6.29
C ALA A 153 -11.76 -7.97 4.77
N LEU A 154 -10.62 -7.56 4.21
CA LEU A 154 -10.33 -7.72 2.77
C LEU A 154 -10.32 -9.19 2.35
N ALA A 155 -9.73 -10.09 3.14
CA ALA A 155 -9.72 -11.52 2.88
C ALA A 155 -11.13 -12.11 2.91
N LEU A 156 -11.97 -11.73 3.90
CA LEU A 156 -13.37 -12.13 4.00
C LEU A 156 -14.23 -11.59 2.82
N MET A 157 -13.87 -10.41 2.30
CA MET A 157 -14.45 -9.88 1.06
C MET A 157 -13.97 -10.63 -0.20
N GLY A 158 -13.07 -11.60 -0.04
CA GLY A 158 -12.61 -12.51 -1.10
C GLY A 158 -11.35 -12.03 -1.82
N ALA A 159 -10.55 -11.14 -1.23
CA ALA A 159 -9.27 -10.76 -1.81
C ALA A 159 -8.32 -11.97 -1.91
N ASP A 160 -7.63 -12.07 -3.03
CA ASP A 160 -6.56 -13.02 -3.31
C ASP A 160 -5.18 -12.43 -2.97
N LEU A 161 -5.12 -11.10 -2.99
CA LEU A 161 -3.93 -10.31 -2.84
C LEU A 161 -4.23 -9.06 -2.02
N ILE A 162 -3.31 -8.67 -1.15
CA ILE A 162 -3.31 -7.39 -0.45
C ILE A 162 -2.08 -6.60 -0.86
N LEU A 163 -2.28 -5.38 -1.36
CA LEU A 163 -1.24 -4.44 -1.73
C LEU A 163 -1.06 -3.42 -0.59
N ILE A 164 0.19 -3.17 -0.18
CA ILE A 164 0.53 -2.29 0.94
C ILE A 164 1.55 -1.24 0.50
N PRO A 165 1.09 -0.14 -0.12
CA PRO A 165 1.90 1.06 -0.27
C PRO A 165 2.32 1.60 1.10
N ALA A 166 3.62 1.88 1.28
CA ALA A 166 4.16 2.34 2.56
C ALA A 166 5.24 3.43 2.42
N ALA A 167 5.35 4.23 3.46
CA ALA A 167 6.46 5.15 3.70
C ALA A 167 6.97 4.91 5.13
N SER A 168 7.58 3.75 5.34
CA SER A 168 8.11 3.35 6.64
C SER A 168 9.55 3.85 6.79
N PRO A 169 9.81 4.77 7.71
CA PRO A 169 11.16 5.27 7.98
C PRO A 169 11.98 4.25 8.78
N MET A 170 13.30 4.41 8.70
CA MET A 170 14.25 3.64 9.48
C MET A 170 14.12 3.99 10.96
N ARG A 171 13.85 3.01 11.78
CA ARG A 171 13.82 3.16 13.24
C ARG A 171 14.19 1.86 13.93
N ARG A 172 14.68 1.97 15.15
CA ARG A 172 14.88 0.82 16.03
C ARG A 172 13.76 0.73 17.04
N LEU A 173 13.19 -0.44 17.17
CA LEU A 173 12.22 -0.79 18.20
C LEU A 173 12.98 -1.52 19.34
N GLY A 174 13.74 -0.74 20.14
CA GLY A 174 14.61 -1.32 21.17
C GLY A 174 16.06 -1.55 20.71
N ARG A 175 16.82 -2.41 21.42
CA ARG A 175 18.25 -2.60 21.16
C ARG A 175 18.56 -3.50 19.97
N SER A 176 17.72 -4.49 19.70
CA SER A 176 18.01 -5.56 18.74
C SER A 176 16.99 -5.67 17.59
N LEU A 177 15.80 -5.08 17.72
CA LEU A 177 14.75 -5.22 16.71
C LEU A 177 14.77 -4.01 15.77
N ALA A 178 15.12 -4.25 14.52
CA ALA A 178 14.97 -3.27 13.45
C ALA A 178 13.53 -3.26 12.93
N ILE A 179 13.08 -2.12 12.39
CA ILE A 179 11.73 -1.99 11.81
C ILE A 179 11.50 -2.97 10.66
N GLN A 180 12.55 -3.31 9.90
CA GLN A 180 12.49 -4.27 8.79
C GLN A 180 12.03 -5.66 9.24
N ASP A 181 12.56 -6.15 10.38
CA ASP A 181 12.22 -7.46 10.92
C ASP A 181 10.76 -7.50 11.36
N SER A 182 10.28 -6.40 11.95
CA SER A 182 8.87 -6.26 12.33
C SER A 182 7.95 -6.27 11.12
N TRP A 183 8.31 -5.54 10.06
CA TRP A 183 7.55 -5.56 8.82
C TRP A 183 7.50 -6.96 8.21
N GLU A 184 8.62 -7.65 8.10
CA GLU A 184 8.63 -9.02 7.58
C GLU A 184 7.72 -9.96 8.39
N ALA A 185 7.78 -9.87 9.72
CA ALA A 185 6.92 -10.66 10.59
C ALA A 185 5.42 -10.36 10.37
N LEU A 186 5.04 -9.08 10.27
CA LEU A 186 3.67 -8.65 10.00
C LEU A 186 3.16 -9.14 8.64
N LEU A 187 3.96 -8.97 7.59
CA LEU A 187 3.58 -9.37 6.24
C LEU A 187 3.36 -10.89 6.15
N LYS A 188 4.24 -11.66 6.76
CA LYS A 188 4.09 -13.12 6.87
C LYS A 188 2.86 -13.51 7.67
N ALA A 189 2.60 -12.82 8.79
CA ALA A 189 1.40 -13.06 9.60
C ALA A 189 0.13 -12.80 8.80
N HIS A 190 0.02 -11.66 8.11
CA HIS A 190 -1.12 -11.35 7.25
C HIS A 190 -1.32 -12.40 6.15
N ALA A 191 -0.24 -12.81 5.49
CA ALA A 191 -0.30 -13.80 4.42
C ALA A 191 -0.81 -15.16 4.93
N LEU A 192 -0.26 -15.65 6.05
CA LEU A 192 -0.61 -16.94 6.64
C LEU A 192 -2.02 -16.96 7.24
N MET A 193 -2.36 -15.96 8.05
CA MET A 193 -3.63 -15.90 8.77
C MET A 193 -4.82 -15.75 7.83
N ASN A 194 -4.64 -15.01 6.74
CA ASN A 194 -5.70 -14.69 5.79
C ASN A 194 -5.65 -15.52 4.51
N ALA A 195 -4.66 -16.40 4.33
CA ALA A 195 -4.42 -17.20 3.14
C ALA A 195 -4.48 -16.35 1.83
N VAL A 196 -3.72 -15.26 1.80
CA VAL A 196 -3.65 -14.29 0.69
C VAL A 196 -2.18 -13.99 0.33
N TRP A 197 -1.95 -13.56 -0.90
CA TRP A 197 -0.70 -12.90 -1.27
C TRP A 197 -0.61 -11.52 -0.61
N VAL A 198 0.58 -11.12 -0.19
CA VAL A 198 0.83 -9.80 0.39
C VAL A 198 1.99 -9.14 -0.33
N THR A 199 1.79 -7.92 -0.80
CA THR A 199 2.82 -7.12 -1.49
C THR A 199 3.02 -5.81 -0.76
N PHE A 200 4.20 -5.60 -0.23
CA PHE A 200 4.62 -4.40 0.47
C PHE A 200 5.54 -3.58 -0.43
N VAL A 201 5.22 -2.31 -0.66
CA VAL A 201 6.05 -1.41 -1.48
C VAL A 201 6.39 -0.17 -0.67
N ASN A 202 7.63 -0.09 -0.24
CA ASN A 202 8.11 0.96 0.64
C ASN A 202 8.89 2.03 -0.14
N THR A 203 8.80 3.26 0.34
CA THR A 203 9.65 4.37 -0.09
C THR A 203 11.11 4.09 0.27
N VAL A 204 12.04 4.72 -0.47
CA VAL A 204 13.47 4.67 -0.20
C VAL A 204 14.09 6.07 -0.24
N GLY A 205 15.21 6.26 0.46
CA GLY A 205 15.97 7.52 0.48
C GLY A 205 15.56 8.48 1.57
N SER A 206 16.07 9.71 1.54
CA SER A 206 15.84 10.71 2.59
C SER A 206 14.79 11.73 2.18
N GLN A 207 13.98 12.13 3.14
CA GLN A 207 13.09 13.30 3.06
C GLN A 207 13.23 14.07 4.37
N GLU A 208 13.74 15.29 4.32
CA GLU A 208 14.17 16.06 5.49
C GLU A 208 15.11 15.24 6.40
N GLU A 209 14.76 15.06 7.67
CA GLU A 209 15.53 14.30 8.66
C GLU A 209 15.20 12.79 8.64
N GLU A 210 14.18 12.38 7.90
CA GLU A 210 13.73 11.01 7.84
C GLU A 210 14.44 10.23 6.73
N PHE A 211 14.78 8.98 7.03
CA PHE A 211 15.40 8.06 6.10
C PHE A 211 14.56 6.81 5.93
N PHE A 212 14.17 6.52 4.69
CA PHE A 212 13.34 5.37 4.31
C PHE A 212 14.21 4.24 3.76
N TRP A 213 13.94 3.04 4.22
CA TRP A 213 14.84 1.90 4.03
C TRP A 213 14.57 1.05 2.78
N GLY A 214 13.46 1.24 2.08
CA GLY A 214 13.10 0.41 0.94
C GLY A 214 12.70 -1.00 1.36
N GLY A 215 13.39 -2.04 0.83
CA GLY A 215 13.19 -3.43 1.21
C GLY A 215 11.80 -3.96 0.90
N SER A 216 11.15 -3.44 -0.13
CA SER A 216 9.84 -3.88 -0.61
C SER A 216 9.84 -5.39 -0.86
N MET A 217 8.73 -6.07 -0.60
CA MET A 217 8.67 -7.52 -0.71
C MET A 217 7.30 -8.07 -1.09
N ALA A 218 7.31 -9.27 -1.68
CA ALA A 218 6.12 -10.06 -1.94
C ALA A 218 6.18 -11.33 -1.10
N VAL A 219 5.10 -11.64 -0.39
CA VAL A 219 4.95 -12.80 0.47
C VAL A 219 3.81 -13.67 -0.03
N SER A 220 4.08 -14.97 -0.19
CA SER A 220 3.07 -15.93 -0.63
C SER A 220 2.06 -16.26 0.48
N PRO A 221 0.90 -16.82 0.14
CA PRO A 221 -0.09 -17.28 1.13
C PRO A 221 0.43 -18.34 2.10
N LEU A 222 1.59 -18.94 1.79
CA LEU A 222 2.29 -19.91 2.65
C LEU A 222 3.35 -19.26 3.55
N GLY A 223 3.43 -17.92 3.59
CA GLY A 223 4.37 -17.16 4.41
C GLY A 223 5.80 -17.09 3.88
N GLU A 224 6.02 -17.50 2.61
CA GLU A 224 7.34 -17.44 1.99
C GLU A 224 7.58 -16.09 1.31
N VAL A 225 8.74 -15.49 1.53
CA VAL A 225 9.17 -14.29 0.80
C VAL A 225 9.60 -14.72 -0.60
N LYS A 226 8.80 -14.38 -1.61
CA LYS A 226 9.05 -14.73 -3.02
C LYS A 226 9.88 -13.68 -3.76
N LEU A 227 9.81 -12.44 -3.33
CA LEU A 227 10.58 -11.34 -3.86
C LEU A 227 10.95 -10.40 -2.73
N ARG A 228 12.18 -9.90 -2.75
CA ARG A 228 12.65 -8.80 -1.88
C ARG A 228 13.50 -7.86 -2.72
N LEU A 229 13.17 -6.60 -2.68
CA LEU A 229 13.97 -5.53 -3.28
C LEU A 229 15.11 -5.12 -2.36
N LYS A 230 16.08 -4.40 -2.93
CA LYS A 230 17.26 -3.94 -2.22
C LYS A 230 16.92 -2.98 -1.08
N LEU A 231 17.76 -2.97 -0.08
CA LEU A 231 17.72 -1.95 0.97
C LEU A 231 18.47 -0.70 0.50
N PHE A 232 17.93 0.48 0.85
CA PHE A 232 18.56 1.79 0.70
C PHE A 232 18.80 2.27 -0.74
N GLU A 233 18.28 1.56 -1.73
CA GLU A 233 18.39 1.89 -3.15
C GLU A 233 17.02 1.88 -3.82
N GLU A 234 16.87 2.67 -4.88
CA GLU A 234 15.75 2.50 -5.80
C GLU A 234 15.90 1.15 -6.50
N ASP A 235 14.81 0.40 -6.57
CA ASP A 235 14.82 -0.91 -7.19
C ASP A 235 13.42 -1.27 -7.74
N ARG A 236 13.37 -2.12 -8.75
CA ARG A 236 12.14 -2.56 -9.38
C ARG A 236 12.26 -4.02 -9.74
N ALA A 237 11.24 -4.80 -9.42
CA ALA A 237 11.16 -6.17 -9.90
C ALA A 237 9.70 -6.64 -10.02
N VAL A 238 9.50 -7.62 -10.89
CA VAL A 238 8.21 -8.23 -11.19
C VAL A 238 8.15 -9.62 -10.60
N TYR A 239 7.03 -9.97 -9.99
CA TYR A 239 6.71 -11.34 -9.62
C TYR A 239 5.33 -11.72 -10.16
N SER A 240 5.04 -13.01 -10.19
CA SER A 240 3.76 -13.55 -10.64
C SER A 240 2.99 -14.17 -9.49
N ILE A 241 1.69 -13.90 -9.41
CA ILE A 241 0.79 -14.59 -8.49
C ILE A 241 0.65 -16.04 -8.94
N ASP A 242 0.97 -16.97 -8.05
CA ASP A 242 0.71 -18.40 -8.23
C ASP A 242 -0.64 -18.75 -7.58
N LEU A 243 -1.62 -19.09 -8.44
CA LEU A 243 -2.96 -19.48 -7.98
C LEU A 243 -2.98 -20.87 -7.31
N GLU A 244 -2.03 -21.74 -7.63
CA GLU A 244 -1.93 -23.06 -6.99
C GLU A 244 -1.45 -22.94 -5.54
N GLU A 245 -0.50 -22.04 -5.27
CA GLU A 245 -0.13 -21.71 -3.89
C GLU A 245 -1.31 -21.14 -3.10
N LEU A 246 -2.09 -20.26 -3.72
CA LEU A 246 -3.29 -19.70 -3.10
C LEU A 246 -4.34 -20.78 -2.80
N ARG A 247 -4.61 -21.69 -3.75
CA ARG A 247 -5.54 -22.80 -3.55
C ARG A 247 -5.08 -23.72 -2.42
N ARG A 248 -3.79 -24.08 -2.41
CA ARG A 248 -3.20 -24.91 -1.38
C ARG A 248 -3.30 -24.26 0.00
N ALA A 249 -2.94 -22.99 0.14
CA ALA A 249 -3.05 -22.27 1.40
C ALA A 249 -4.50 -22.26 1.91
N ARG A 250 -5.47 -21.95 1.06
CA ARG A 250 -6.90 -21.93 1.41
C ARG A 250 -7.46 -23.29 1.74
N PHE A 251 -6.94 -24.35 1.15
CA PHE A 251 -7.38 -25.73 1.44
C PHE A 251 -6.93 -26.19 2.83
N PHE A 252 -5.72 -25.78 3.24
CA PHE A 252 -5.12 -26.16 4.52
C PHE A 252 -5.27 -25.13 5.64
N SER A 253 -6.02 -24.05 5.42
CA SER A 253 -6.23 -23.01 6.43
C SER A 253 -7.68 -22.95 6.89
N SER A 254 -7.88 -22.49 8.13
CA SER A 254 -9.20 -22.25 8.72
C SER A 254 -9.65 -20.79 8.57
N PHE A 255 -9.03 -19.96 7.74
CA PHE A 255 -9.35 -18.53 7.67
C PHE A 255 -10.81 -18.23 7.34
N ARG A 256 -11.54 -19.19 6.72
CA ARG A 256 -12.97 -19.09 6.45
C ARG A 256 -13.84 -19.50 7.62
N ASP A 257 -13.25 -20.10 8.64
CA ASP A 257 -13.97 -20.49 9.87
C ASP A 257 -14.08 -19.28 10.80
N HIS A 258 -14.76 -18.27 10.31
CA HIS A 258 -14.90 -16.99 10.97
C HIS A 258 -15.94 -17.04 12.09
N ILE A 259 -15.52 -16.75 13.32
CA ILE A 259 -16.41 -16.72 14.48
C ILE A 259 -16.84 -15.29 14.78
N SER A 260 -17.96 -14.87 14.18
CA SER A 260 -18.48 -13.50 14.29
C SER A 260 -18.76 -13.02 15.73
N SER A 261 -18.91 -13.95 16.69
CA SER A 261 -19.08 -13.59 18.11
C SER A 261 -17.85 -12.94 18.73
N PHE A 262 -16.63 -13.25 18.26
CA PHE A 262 -15.44 -12.54 18.71
C PHE A 262 -15.45 -11.06 18.34
N HIS A 263 -15.89 -10.74 17.11
CA HIS A 263 -16.00 -9.34 16.67
C HIS A 263 -17.04 -8.57 17.47
N ARG A 264 -18.14 -9.21 17.89
CA ARG A 264 -19.12 -8.58 18.80
C ARG A 264 -18.53 -8.26 20.16
N VAL A 265 -17.78 -9.20 20.75
CA VAL A 265 -17.09 -8.95 22.02
C VAL A 265 -16.12 -7.77 21.91
N LEU A 266 -15.33 -7.70 20.82
CA LEU A 266 -14.40 -6.59 20.62
C LEU A 266 -15.10 -5.25 20.42
N ALA A 267 -16.30 -5.25 19.81
CA ALA A 267 -17.09 -4.04 19.60
C ALA A 267 -17.77 -3.53 20.88
N GLU A 268 -17.89 -4.36 21.91
CA GLU A 268 -18.48 -4.04 23.22
C GLU A 268 -17.44 -3.56 24.26
N LEU A 269 -16.13 -3.71 23.97
CA LEU A 269 -15.01 -3.26 24.81
C LEU A 269 -14.60 -1.81 24.48
#